data_29f0e568ff07eebab8ef562d86c8533f
#
_entry.id   29f0e568ff07eebab8ef562d86c8533f
#
_cell.length_a   1.000
_cell.length_b   1.000
_cell.length_c   1.000
_cell.angle_alpha   90.00
_cell.angle_beta   90.00
_cell.angle_gamma   90.00
#
_symmetry.space_group_name_H-M   'P 1'
#
loop_
_entity.id
_entity.type
_entity.pdbx_description
1 polymer ?
#
loop_
_entity_poly.entity_id
_entity_poly.type
_entity_poly.pdbx_seq_one_letter_code
_entity_poly.pdbx_strand_id
1 'polypeptide(L)'
;MAKKTTKAKKSKPAPKAAARITRKAPKVRQSGPSRFSRYFLPGVLSVGILAAIVTLAIVGYQTVTASNFFEVKTVDVNGVDRASMEDIRRIVTADTQKTGAWNADLAEMRQKIEKLPFVKFAAVSRVLPNGLKVVVNERVPIAVVKVSTGNFLIDVDGELLAPPKTDDSSMMVITGWDEAKTEKAQKDNQARIKMFQKMVADWGEYGLAKRVKLIDLTDLQEPKATIQDSGRDIPVTLSRDDYAKSLRSAIEAIVGKGEKVRSVNAEGVYPIIDYVGVN
;
A
#
# COMPACT_ATOMS: atom_id res chain seq x y z
N MET A 1 -103.46 88.96 5.98
CA MET A 1 -104.12 89.37 7.21
C MET A 1 -103.21 89.07 8.41
N ALA A 2 -102.83 90.16 9.02
CA ALA A 2 -102.75 90.41 10.44
C ALA A 2 -101.79 89.57 11.28
N LYS A 3 -100.69 90.19 11.66
CA LYS A 3 -100.47 90.96 12.97
C LYS A 3 -100.38 89.92 14.15
N LYS A 4 -99.32 89.89 14.90
CA LYS A 4 -98.97 90.86 15.96
C LYS A 4 -97.65 90.38 16.69
N THR A 5 -96.77 91.27 16.80
CA THR A 5 -95.88 91.72 17.83
C THR A 5 -96.08 91.18 19.24
N THR A 6 -95.03 90.89 20.03
CA THR A 6 -94.64 91.74 21.25
C THR A 6 -93.44 91.11 21.95
N LYS A 7 -92.42 91.86 22.08
CA LYS A 7 -91.73 92.45 23.24
C LYS A 7 -91.07 91.53 24.24
N ALA A 8 -89.78 91.65 24.18
CA ALA A 8 -88.76 91.87 25.23
C ALA A 8 -89.05 91.56 26.70
N LYS A 9 -88.10 90.84 27.27
CA LYS A 9 -87.63 91.20 28.64
C LYS A 9 -86.19 90.76 28.88
N LYS A 10 -85.37 91.74 29.27
CA LYS A 10 -84.00 91.60 29.79
C LYS A 10 -84.02 90.89 31.15
N SER A 11 -83.08 89.99 31.36
CA SER A 11 -82.64 89.71 32.72
C SER A 11 -81.18 89.29 32.75
N LYS A 12 -80.51 89.68 33.79
CA LYS A 12 -79.08 89.82 34.12
C LYS A 12 -78.28 88.51 34.18
N PRO A 13 -76.93 88.62 34.22
CA PRO A 13 -76.01 87.55 34.07
C PRO A 13 -75.74 86.73 35.36
N ALA A 14 -75.42 85.43 35.22
CA ALA A 14 -75.00 84.56 36.30
C ALA A 14 -73.68 83.83 35.92
N PRO A 15 -72.94 83.22 36.81
CA PRO A 15 -71.49 83.36 36.99
C PRO A 15 -70.66 82.33 36.19
N LYS A 16 -69.38 82.64 36.03
CA LYS A 16 -68.34 81.84 35.40
C LYS A 16 -68.24 80.47 36.06
N ALA A 17 -68.54 79.41 35.30
CA ALA A 17 -68.25 78.05 35.68
C ALA A 17 -66.79 77.71 35.28
N ALA A 18 -66.10 77.08 36.19
CA ALA A 18 -64.70 76.72 36.17
C ALA A 18 -64.30 75.90 34.96
N ALA A 19 -63.15 76.24 34.35
CA ALA A 19 -62.53 75.50 33.29
C ALA A 19 -62.11 74.08 33.77
N ARG A 20 -62.75 73.05 33.22
CA ARG A 20 -62.43 71.68 33.44
C ARG A 20 -61.17 71.32 32.61
N ILE A 21 -60.00 71.30 33.31
CA ILE A 21 -58.73 70.86 32.73
C ILE A 21 -58.89 69.40 32.41
N THR A 22 -59.12 69.07 31.14
CA THR A 22 -59.01 67.71 30.64
C THR A 22 -57.51 67.37 30.49
N ARG A 23 -56.98 66.67 31.51
CA ARG A 23 -55.65 66.00 31.38
C ARG A 23 -55.73 65.00 30.25
N LYS A 24 -55.09 65.33 29.09
CA LYS A 24 -54.80 64.36 28.07
C LYS A 24 -53.93 63.25 28.68
N ALA A 25 -54.42 62.01 28.72
CA ALA A 25 -53.65 60.85 29.09
C ALA A 25 -52.41 60.76 28.16
N PRO A 26 -51.20 60.36 28.70
CA PRO A 26 -50.04 60.24 27.89
C PRO A 26 -50.28 59.11 26.88
N LYS A 27 -50.13 59.39 25.58
CA LYS A 27 -50.07 58.38 24.53
C LYS A 27 -48.86 57.53 24.84
N VAL A 28 -49.09 56.33 25.33
CA VAL A 28 -48.08 55.25 25.35
C VAL A 28 -47.62 55.03 23.90
N ARG A 29 -46.43 55.52 23.57
CA ARG A 29 -45.79 55.17 22.33
C ARG A 29 -45.53 53.67 22.39
N GLN A 30 -46.37 52.85 21.78
CA GLN A 30 -46.02 51.50 21.42
C GLN A 30 -44.87 51.61 20.41
N SER A 31 -43.64 51.42 20.88
CA SER A 31 -42.49 51.23 20.02
C SER A 31 -42.71 49.91 19.28
N GLY A 32 -43.21 50.01 18.07
CA GLY A 32 -43.27 48.84 17.20
C GLY A 32 -41.83 48.24 17.06
N PRO A 33 -41.70 46.92 16.85
CA PRO A 33 -40.40 46.26 16.74
C PRO A 33 -39.56 46.99 15.68
N SER A 34 -38.34 47.40 16.06
CA SER A 34 -37.42 48.06 15.15
C SER A 34 -37.21 47.17 13.94
N ARG A 35 -37.07 47.74 12.73
CA ARG A 35 -36.80 46.97 11.49
C ARG A 35 -35.60 46.02 11.65
N PHE A 36 -34.67 46.38 12.52
CA PHE A 36 -33.51 45.58 12.89
C PHE A 36 -33.90 44.26 13.63
N SER A 37 -34.84 44.34 14.59
CA SER A 37 -35.35 43.18 15.33
C SER A 37 -36.11 42.18 14.41
N ARG A 38 -36.73 42.68 13.35
CA ARG A 38 -37.56 41.86 12.46
C ARG A 38 -36.75 40.88 11.59
N TYR A 39 -35.50 41.22 11.26
CA TYR A 39 -34.61 40.36 10.43
C TYR A 39 -33.45 39.75 11.22
N PHE A 40 -32.98 40.48 12.26
CA PHE A 40 -31.85 40.00 13.07
C PHE A 40 -32.21 38.77 13.92
N LEU A 41 -33.37 38.83 14.59
CA LEU A 41 -33.80 37.71 15.44
C LEU A 41 -34.00 36.39 14.64
N PRO A 42 -34.76 36.37 13.51
CA PRO A 42 -34.87 35.14 12.71
C PRO A 42 -33.56 34.75 12.07
N GLY A 43 -32.66 35.67 11.72
CA GLY A 43 -31.33 35.36 11.20
C GLY A 43 -30.44 34.64 12.22
N VAL A 44 -30.38 35.16 13.44
CA VAL A 44 -29.64 34.51 14.55
C VAL A 44 -30.24 33.15 14.87
N LEU A 45 -31.57 33.03 14.88
CA LEU A 45 -32.25 31.76 15.12
C LEU A 45 -31.94 30.72 14.02
N SER A 46 -31.94 31.15 12.76
CA SER A 46 -31.60 30.27 11.61
C SER A 46 -30.16 29.77 11.68
N VAL A 47 -29.22 30.66 12.02
CA VAL A 47 -27.81 30.29 12.22
C VAL A 47 -27.66 29.32 13.41
N GLY A 48 -28.39 29.59 14.51
CA GLY A 48 -28.40 28.69 15.68
C GLY A 48 -28.95 27.30 15.36
N ILE A 49 -30.06 27.23 14.61
CA ILE A 49 -30.61 25.93 14.15
C ILE A 49 -29.64 25.20 13.23
N LEU A 50 -29.03 25.89 12.26
CA LEU A 50 -28.05 25.30 11.36
C LEU A 50 -26.86 24.76 12.14
N ALA A 51 -26.34 25.53 13.08
CA ALA A 51 -25.25 25.12 13.95
C ALA A 51 -25.62 23.88 14.79
N ALA A 52 -26.83 23.84 15.33
CA ALA A 52 -27.34 22.68 16.08
C ALA A 52 -27.46 21.44 15.20
N ILE A 53 -27.98 21.58 13.97
CA ILE A 53 -28.08 20.46 13.01
C ILE A 53 -26.66 19.93 12.65
N VAL A 54 -25.72 20.83 12.37
CA VAL A 54 -24.32 20.43 12.04
C VAL A 54 -23.68 19.73 13.24
N THR A 55 -23.87 20.29 14.45
CA THR A 55 -23.33 19.66 15.68
C THR A 55 -23.93 18.26 15.89
N LEU A 56 -25.27 18.16 15.75
CA LEU A 56 -25.95 16.86 15.88
C LEU A 56 -25.47 15.85 14.83
N ALA A 57 -25.27 16.29 13.60
CA ALA A 57 -24.74 15.44 12.53
C ALA A 57 -23.31 14.96 12.83
N ILE A 58 -22.43 15.85 13.34
CA ILE A 58 -21.06 15.50 13.72
C ILE A 58 -21.06 14.52 14.90
N VAL A 59 -21.83 14.79 15.95
CA VAL A 59 -21.92 13.89 17.12
C VAL A 59 -22.54 12.55 16.72
N GLY A 60 -23.59 12.55 15.91
CA GLY A 60 -24.21 11.33 15.39
C GLY A 60 -23.22 10.51 14.56
N TYR A 61 -22.48 11.16 13.66
CA TYR A 61 -21.43 10.51 12.86
C TYR A 61 -20.34 9.90 13.75
N GLN A 62 -19.82 10.66 14.72
CA GLN A 62 -18.79 10.17 15.65
C GLN A 62 -19.30 8.98 16.51
N THR A 63 -20.53 9.05 16.98
CA THR A 63 -21.13 7.98 17.80
C THR A 63 -21.31 6.69 16.98
N VAL A 64 -21.75 6.80 15.74
CA VAL A 64 -21.95 5.65 14.86
C VAL A 64 -20.61 5.03 14.46
N THR A 65 -19.61 5.86 14.09
CA THR A 65 -18.30 5.36 13.65
C THR A 65 -17.43 4.82 14.79
N ALA A 66 -17.64 5.30 16.03
CA ALA A 66 -16.97 4.79 17.23
C ALA A 66 -17.69 3.56 17.85
N SER A 67 -18.83 3.16 17.31
CA SER A 67 -19.59 2.03 17.84
C SER A 67 -18.93 0.69 17.44
N ASN A 68 -19.16 -0.36 18.26
CA ASN A 68 -18.72 -1.74 17.98
C ASN A 68 -19.32 -2.32 16.67
N PHE A 69 -20.21 -1.54 16.01
CA PHE A 69 -20.78 -1.90 14.71
C PHE A 69 -19.74 -1.99 13.61
N PHE A 70 -18.70 -1.13 13.67
CA PHE A 70 -17.58 -1.13 12.72
C PHE A 70 -16.32 -1.80 13.28
N GLU A 71 -16.40 -2.46 14.43
CA GLU A 71 -15.29 -3.28 14.93
C GLU A 71 -14.99 -4.40 13.93
N VAL A 72 -13.72 -4.56 13.56
CA VAL A 72 -13.32 -5.57 12.57
C VAL A 72 -13.48 -6.98 13.15
N LYS A 73 -14.45 -7.72 12.61
CA LYS A 73 -14.72 -9.12 12.98
C LYS A 73 -14.18 -10.12 11.96
N THR A 74 -14.09 -9.70 10.70
CA THR A 74 -13.65 -10.57 9.62
C THR A 74 -12.52 -9.94 8.85
N VAL A 75 -11.44 -10.70 8.67
CA VAL A 75 -10.31 -10.36 7.80
C VAL A 75 -10.16 -11.47 6.78
N ASP A 76 -10.58 -11.17 5.55
CA ASP A 76 -10.47 -12.07 4.42
C ASP A 76 -9.16 -11.80 3.68
N VAL A 77 -8.24 -12.78 3.67
CA VAL A 77 -6.93 -12.67 3.05
C VAL A 77 -6.85 -13.68 1.91
N ASN A 78 -6.61 -13.18 0.71
CA ASN A 78 -6.57 -13.97 -0.52
C ASN A 78 -5.26 -13.77 -1.28
N GLY A 79 -4.85 -14.80 -2.05
CA GLY A 79 -3.65 -14.73 -2.90
C GLY A 79 -2.35 -14.94 -2.12
N VAL A 80 -2.40 -15.65 -0.99
CA VAL A 80 -1.25 -15.96 -0.14
C VAL A 80 -0.94 -17.45 -0.23
N ASP A 81 0.30 -17.76 -0.62
CA ASP A 81 0.88 -19.11 -0.68
C ASP A 81 2.15 -19.20 0.18
N ARG A 82 3.08 -18.29 -0.01
CA ARG A 82 4.39 -18.26 0.67
C ARG A 82 4.51 -17.15 1.73
N ALA A 83 3.80 -16.04 1.58
CA ALA A 83 3.76 -14.96 2.55
C ALA A 83 3.02 -15.42 3.84
N SER A 84 3.33 -14.77 4.95
CA SER A 84 2.69 -15.10 6.23
C SER A 84 1.29 -14.50 6.33
N MET A 85 0.27 -15.33 6.19
CA MET A 85 -1.13 -14.94 6.43
C MET A 85 -1.33 -14.41 7.86
N GLU A 86 -0.62 -14.97 8.82
CA GLU A 86 -0.66 -14.57 10.23
C GLU A 86 -0.14 -13.15 10.43
N ASP A 87 0.99 -12.79 9.79
CA ASP A 87 1.57 -11.44 9.87
C ASP A 87 0.65 -10.42 9.21
N ILE A 88 0.03 -10.75 8.09
CA ILE A 88 -0.96 -9.90 7.42
C ILE A 88 -2.14 -9.64 8.36
N ARG A 89 -2.72 -10.69 8.95
CA ARG A 89 -3.82 -10.55 9.90
C ARG A 89 -3.43 -9.72 11.12
N ARG A 90 -2.21 -9.90 11.63
CA ARG A 90 -1.69 -9.14 12.78
C ARG A 90 -1.60 -7.65 12.45
N ILE A 91 -1.09 -7.28 11.27
CA ILE A 91 -1.02 -5.89 10.81
C ILE A 91 -2.43 -5.31 10.74
N VAL A 92 -3.36 -6.00 10.07
CA VAL A 92 -4.75 -5.55 9.92
C VAL A 92 -5.41 -5.35 11.28
N THR A 93 -5.28 -6.33 12.19
CA THR A 93 -5.89 -6.24 13.51
C THR A 93 -5.30 -5.10 14.35
N ALA A 94 -3.98 -4.94 14.34
CA ALA A 94 -3.31 -3.87 15.09
C ALA A 94 -3.73 -2.47 14.61
N ASP A 95 -3.85 -2.28 13.31
CA ASP A 95 -4.20 -0.98 12.72
C ASP A 95 -5.70 -0.66 12.88
N THR A 96 -6.55 -1.66 13.03
CA THR A 96 -8.01 -1.48 13.16
C THR A 96 -8.52 -1.52 14.60
N GLN A 97 -7.72 -1.96 15.54
CA GLN A 97 -8.14 -2.17 16.94
C GLN A 97 -8.75 -0.93 17.60
N LYS A 98 -8.26 0.27 17.22
CA LYS A 98 -8.75 1.54 17.78
C LYS A 98 -9.70 2.30 16.84
N THR A 99 -9.60 2.06 15.55
CA THR A 99 -10.28 2.85 14.51
C THR A 99 -11.50 2.16 13.90
N GLY A 100 -11.58 0.84 14.06
CA GLY A 100 -12.58 0.02 13.37
C GLY A 100 -12.37 -0.02 11.85
N ALA A 101 -13.24 -0.75 11.14
CA ALA A 101 -13.15 -0.90 9.68
C ALA A 101 -13.40 0.41 8.93
N TRP A 102 -14.24 1.30 9.48
CA TRP A 102 -14.62 2.53 8.80
C TRP A 102 -13.48 3.55 8.74
N ASN A 103 -12.82 3.81 9.87
CA ASN A 103 -11.76 4.83 10.00
C ASN A 103 -10.34 4.28 9.79
N ALA A 104 -10.19 3.00 9.43
CA ALA A 104 -8.89 2.39 9.19
C ALA A 104 -8.15 3.06 8.03
N ASP A 105 -6.87 3.34 8.20
CA ASP A 105 -5.99 3.83 7.12
C ASP A 105 -5.53 2.65 6.26
N LEU A 106 -6.26 2.44 5.15
CA LEU A 106 -5.97 1.35 4.22
C LEU A 106 -4.65 1.55 3.46
N ALA A 107 -4.21 2.81 3.29
CA ALA A 107 -2.98 3.09 2.57
C ALA A 107 -1.76 2.76 3.44
N GLU A 108 -1.78 3.14 4.71
CA GLU A 108 -0.73 2.76 5.66
C GLU A 108 -0.67 1.25 5.85
N MET A 109 -1.83 0.60 6.00
CA MET A 109 -1.95 -0.86 6.12
C MET A 109 -1.35 -1.57 4.91
N ARG A 110 -1.69 -1.12 3.69
CA ARG A 110 -1.11 -1.64 2.45
C ARG A 110 0.41 -1.54 2.46
N GLN A 111 0.96 -0.37 2.81
CA GLN A 111 2.42 -0.17 2.86
C GLN A 111 3.11 -1.09 3.88
N LYS A 112 2.46 -1.39 5.00
CA LYS A 112 3.00 -2.34 5.99
C LYS A 112 2.99 -3.77 5.47
N ILE A 113 1.92 -4.17 4.78
CA ILE A 113 1.78 -5.50 4.19
C ILE A 113 2.79 -5.70 3.05
N GLU A 114 2.99 -4.68 2.20
CA GLU A 114 3.95 -4.73 1.09
C GLU A 114 5.43 -4.81 1.55
N LYS A 115 5.72 -4.56 2.83
CA LYS A 115 7.06 -4.78 3.42
C LYS A 115 7.31 -6.23 3.85
N LEU A 116 6.28 -7.07 3.86
CA LEU A 116 6.44 -8.47 4.22
C LEU A 116 7.16 -9.23 3.10
N PRO A 117 8.01 -10.21 3.45
CA PRO A 117 8.64 -11.08 2.46
C PRO A 117 7.58 -11.72 1.55
N PHE A 118 7.92 -11.90 0.29
CA PHE A 118 7.07 -12.42 -0.78
C PHE A 118 5.88 -11.55 -1.20
N VAL A 119 5.60 -10.42 -0.56
CA VAL A 119 4.52 -9.55 -1.02
C VAL A 119 5.05 -8.56 -2.06
N LYS A 120 4.55 -8.67 -3.31
CA LYS A 120 4.87 -7.73 -4.39
C LYS A 120 3.92 -6.55 -4.37
N PHE A 121 2.64 -6.81 -4.15
CA PHE A 121 1.57 -5.82 -4.12
C PHE A 121 0.44 -6.31 -3.21
N ALA A 122 -0.17 -5.39 -2.47
CA ALA A 122 -1.34 -5.66 -1.66
C ALA A 122 -2.47 -4.68 -1.97
N ALA A 123 -3.69 -5.18 -2.09
CA ALA A 123 -4.91 -4.37 -2.18
C ALA A 123 -5.72 -4.60 -0.92
N VAL A 124 -5.98 -3.53 -0.17
CA VAL A 124 -6.81 -3.56 1.03
C VAL A 124 -8.12 -2.84 0.77
N SER A 125 -9.24 -3.46 1.06
CA SER A 125 -10.57 -2.90 0.87
C SER A 125 -11.49 -3.19 2.05
N ARG A 126 -12.48 -2.31 2.26
CA ARG A 126 -13.50 -2.49 3.30
C ARG A 126 -14.61 -3.39 2.81
N VAL A 127 -15.03 -4.32 3.66
CA VAL A 127 -16.25 -5.13 3.51
C VAL A 127 -17.18 -4.74 4.64
N LEU A 128 -17.96 -3.68 4.39
CA LEU A 128 -18.84 -3.12 5.42
C LEU A 128 -19.93 -4.12 5.84
N PRO A 129 -20.34 -4.06 7.13
CA PRO A 129 -19.98 -3.03 8.11
C PRO A 129 -18.68 -3.28 8.88
N ASN A 130 -18.21 -4.52 9.02
CA ASN A 130 -17.22 -4.94 10.02
C ASN A 130 -16.14 -5.87 9.48
N GLY A 131 -15.86 -5.81 8.17
CA GLY A 131 -14.86 -6.63 7.52
C GLY A 131 -13.80 -5.82 6.76
N LEU A 132 -12.65 -6.45 6.58
CA LEU A 132 -11.60 -6.02 5.66
C LEU A 132 -11.23 -7.19 4.75
N LYS A 133 -10.98 -6.88 3.48
CA LYS A 133 -10.48 -7.82 2.49
C LYS A 133 -9.09 -7.37 2.03
N VAL A 134 -8.15 -8.28 2.12
CA VAL A 134 -6.77 -8.12 1.65
C VAL A 134 -6.55 -9.09 0.50
N VAL A 135 -6.15 -8.56 -0.64
CA VAL A 135 -5.74 -9.37 -1.81
C VAL A 135 -4.25 -9.13 -2.02
N VAL A 136 -3.49 -10.19 -1.96
CA VAL A 136 -2.03 -10.17 -2.10
C VAL A 136 -1.64 -10.74 -3.45
N ASN A 137 -0.70 -10.07 -4.12
CA ASN A 137 0.04 -10.63 -5.24
C ASN A 137 1.45 -10.92 -4.75
N GLU A 138 1.86 -12.17 -4.79
CA GLU A 138 3.15 -12.59 -4.27
C GLU A 138 4.27 -12.49 -5.31
N ARG A 139 5.50 -12.32 -4.80
CA ARG A 139 6.73 -12.45 -5.55
C ARG A 139 7.07 -13.92 -5.70
N VAL A 140 7.38 -14.35 -6.92
CA VAL A 140 7.78 -15.72 -7.22
C VAL A 140 9.31 -15.77 -7.22
N PRO A 141 9.93 -16.56 -6.35
CA PRO A 141 11.37 -16.71 -6.35
C PRO A 141 11.84 -17.48 -7.60
N ILE A 142 12.96 -17.05 -8.16
CA ILE A 142 13.56 -17.68 -9.36
C ILE A 142 14.90 -18.38 -9.07
N ALA A 143 15.60 -17.94 -8.02
CA ALA A 143 16.89 -18.49 -7.61
C ALA A 143 17.18 -18.20 -6.13
N VAL A 144 18.26 -18.80 -5.64
CA VAL A 144 18.87 -18.46 -4.35
C VAL A 144 20.10 -17.62 -4.61
N VAL A 145 20.25 -16.50 -3.93
CA VAL A 145 21.45 -15.65 -3.98
C VAL A 145 22.25 -15.82 -2.71
N LYS A 146 23.56 -16.02 -2.86
CA LYS A 146 24.49 -16.04 -1.73
C LYS A 146 25.00 -14.63 -1.45
N VAL A 147 24.70 -14.13 -0.26
CA VAL A 147 25.15 -12.83 0.26
C VAL A 147 25.99 -13.03 1.54
N SER A 148 26.60 -11.97 2.03
CA SER A 148 27.47 -12.05 3.23
C SER A 148 26.77 -12.58 4.47
N THR A 149 25.46 -12.29 4.62
CA THR A 149 24.64 -12.70 5.77
C THR A 149 23.99 -14.08 5.61
N GLY A 150 24.14 -14.74 4.46
CA GLY A 150 23.56 -16.05 4.19
C GLY A 150 22.96 -16.19 2.80
N ASN A 151 22.09 -17.16 2.65
CA ASN A 151 21.38 -17.41 1.40
C ASN A 151 19.99 -16.81 1.47
N PHE A 152 19.55 -16.14 0.38
CA PHE A 152 18.22 -15.56 0.25
C PHE A 152 17.61 -15.95 -1.09
N LEU A 153 16.32 -16.13 -1.10
CA LEU A 153 15.54 -16.23 -2.33
C LEU A 153 15.47 -14.86 -3.02
N ILE A 154 15.49 -14.87 -4.34
CA ILE A 154 15.40 -13.65 -5.16
C ILE A 154 14.34 -13.83 -6.25
N ASP A 155 13.65 -12.73 -6.55
CA ASP A 155 12.66 -12.68 -7.63
C ASP A 155 13.22 -12.14 -8.96
N VAL A 156 12.35 -12.03 -9.96
CA VAL A 156 12.69 -11.53 -11.30
C VAL A 156 13.11 -10.07 -11.33
N ASP A 157 12.68 -9.29 -10.32
CA ASP A 157 13.00 -7.86 -10.19
C ASP A 157 14.34 -7.64 -9.47
N GLY A 158 14.92 -8.71 -8.90
CA GLY A 158 16.15 -8.65 -8.10
C GLY A 158 15.92 -8.30 -6.64
N GLU A 159 14.69 -8.48 -6.15
CA GLU A 159 14.36 -8.24 -4.75
C GLU A 159 14.68 -9.48 -3.90
N LEU A 160 15.41 -9.25 -2.80
CA LEU A 160 15.72 -10.30 -1.82
C LEU A 160 14.49 -10.57 -0.97
N LEU A 161 14.06 -11.83 -0.90
CA LEU A 161 12.81 -12.22 -0.24
C LEU A 161 13.05 -12.71 1.19
N ALA A 162 13.29 -13.99 1.33
CA ALA A 162 13.51 -14.67 2.61
C ALA A 162 14.57 -15.75 2.45
N PRO A 163 15.15 -16.26 3.55
CA PRO A 163 15.99 -17.44 3.50
C PRO A 163 15.27 -18.64 2.87
N PRO A 164 15.95 -19.45 2.04
CA PRO A 164 15.35 -20.61 1.42
C PRO A 164 14.95 -21.65 2.47
N LYS A 165 13.84 -22.34 2.19
CA LYS A 165 13.36 -23.49 2.96
C LYS A 165 13.83 -24.80 2.29
N THR A 166 13.53 -25.94 2.91
CA THR A 166 13.88 -27.26 2.38
C THR A 166 13.33 -27.49 0.97
N ASP A 167 12.13 -26.99 0.68
CA ASP A 167 11.48 -27.14 -0.62
C ASP A 167 12.19 -26.35 -1.74
N ASP A 168 13.00 -25.37 -1.36
CA ASP A 168 13.77 -24.52 -2.29
C ASP A 168 15.14 -25.12 -2.64
N SER A 169 15.49 -26.29 -2.10
CA SER A 169 16.80 -26.94 -2.27
C SER A 169 17.17 -27.28 -3.73
N SER A 170 16.17 -27.37 -4.61
CA SER A 170 16.34 -27.59 -6.05
C SER A 170 16.62 -26.33 -6.86
N MET A 171 16.51 -25.15 -6.25
CA MET A 171 16.78 -23.89 -6.93
C MET A 171 18.27 -23.69 -7.15
N MET A 172 18.61 -23.09 -8.30
CA MET A 172 19.99 -22.70 -8.60
C MET A 172 20.47 -21.62 -7.67
N VAL A 173 21.74 -21.69 -7.29
CA VAL A 173 22.39 -20.69 -6.46
C VAL A 173 23.18 -19.71 -7.33
N ILE A 174 22.99 -18.43 -7.11
CA ILE A 174 23.75 -17.36 -7.76
C ILE A 174 24.76 -16.78 -6.76
N THR A 175 26.02 -16.65 -7.18
CA THR A 175 27.06 -15.93 -6.43
C THR A 175 27.49 -14.67 -7.18
N GLY A 176 28.19 -13.77 -6.46
CA GLY A 176 28.64 -12.49 -7.02
C GLY A 176 27.65 -11.34 -6.85
N TRP A 177 26.63 -11.50 -5.98
CA TRP A 177 25.69 -10.44 -5.69
C TRP A 177 26.38 -9.25 -5.01
N ASP A 178 26.14 -8.04 -5.51
CA ASP A 178 26.66 -6.82 -4.91
C ASP A 178 25.66 -6.26 -3.88
N GLU A 179 26.05 -6.26 -2.61
CA GLU A 179 25.22 -5.78 -1.50
C GLU A 179 25.31 -4.27 -1.27
N ALA A 180 26.13 -3.57 -2.05
CA ALA A 180 26.25 -2.13 -1.93
C ALA A 180 24.95 -1.43 -2.36
N LYS A 181 24.54 -0.43 -1.57
CA LYS A 181 23.33 0.37 -1.86
C LYS A 181 23.63 1.52 -2.84
N THR A 182 24.34 1.23 -3.93
CA THR A 182 24.72 2.19 -4.96
C THR A 182 23.93 1.94 -6.24
N GLU A 183 23.74 2.96 -7.06
CA GLU A 183 23.11 2.80 -8.38
C GLU A 183 23.87 1.83 -9.28
N LYS A 184 25.21 1.81 -9.16
CA LYS A 184 26.05 0.87 -9.89
C LYS A 184 25.73 -0.56 -9.49
N ALA A 185 25.74 -0.86 -8.19
CA ALA A 185 25.42 -2.19 -7.68
C ALA A 185 24.02 -2.66 -8.13
N GLN A 186 23.04 -1.75 -8.11
CA GLN A 186 21.67 -2.06 -8.59
C GLN A 186 21.67 -2.41 -10.09
N LYS A 187 22.38 -1.63 -10.93
CA LYS A 187 22.48 -1.89 -12.36
C LYS A 187 23.22 -3.21 -12.65
N ASP A 188 24.31 -3.45 -11.93
CA ASP A 188 25.08 -4.68 -12.08
C ASP A 188 24.26 -5.90 -11.63
N ASN A 189 23.50 -5.79 -10.53
CA ASN A 189 22.60 -6.85 -10.08
C ASN A 189 21.45 -7.11 -11.06
N GLN A 190 20.87 -6.06 -11.66
CA GLN A 190 19.88 -6.24 -12.73
C GLN A 190 20.48 -6.94 -13.96
N ALA A 191 21.73 -6.64 -14.30
CA ALA A 191 22.44 -7.34 -15.38
C ALA A 191 22.66 -8.83 -15.04
N ARG A 192 23.01 -9.16 -13.78
CA ARG A 192 23.11 -10.55 -13.29
C ARG A 192 21.80 -11.31 -13.43
N ILE A 193 20.69 -10.69 -13.01
CA ILE A 193 19.36 -11.32 -13.14
C ILE A 193 19.00 -11.58 -14.61
N LYS A 194 19.22 -10.60 -15.49
CA LYS A 194 18.95 -10.77 -16.93
C LYS A 194 19.80 -11.88 -17.53
N MET A 195 21.09 -11.93 -17.17
CA MET A 195 22.00 -12.96 -17.62
C MET A 195 21.56 -14.34 -17.11
N PHE A 196 21.22 -14.47 -15.84
CA PHE A 196 20.67 -15.68 -15.24
C PHE A 196 19.42 -16.16 -15.98
N GLN A 197 18.45 -15.26 -16.20
CA GLN A 197 17.21 -15.61 -16.93
C GLN A 197 17.51 -16.13 -18.35
N LYS A 198 18.44 -15.47 -19.06
CA LYS A 198 18.86 -15.91 -20.40
C LYS A 198 19.49 -17.31 -20.34
N MET A 199 20.42 -17.54 -19.41
CA MET A 199 21.05 -18.88 -19.23
C MET A 199 20.01 -19.96 -18.96
N VAL A 200 19.09 -19.70 -18.03
CA VAL A 200 18.04 -20.68 -17.66
C VAL A 200 17.12 -20.98 -18.84
N ALA A 201 16.76 -19.95 -19.63
CA ALA A 201 15.94 -20.13 -20.83
C ALA A 201 16.70 -20.96 -21.88
N ASP A 202 17.94 -20.59 -22.21
CA ASP A 202 18.78 -21.30 -23.20
C ASP A 202 19.00 -22.77 -22.77
N TRP A 203 19.25 -23.02 -21.49
CA TRP A 203 19.43 -24.39 -20.97
C TRP A 203 18.13 -25.18 -20.86
N GLY A 204 17.01 -24.52 -20.66
CA GLY A 204 15.67 -25.12 -20.56
C GLY A 204 15.29 -25.86 -21.85
N GLU A 205 15.58 -25.28 -23.01
CA GLU A 205 15.33 -25.85 -24.33
C GLU A 205 16.01 -27.21 -24.52
N TYR A 206 17.16 -27.45 -23.87
CA TYR A 206 17.96 -28.66 -24.00
C TYR A 206 17.96 -29.55 -22.74
N GLY A 207 17.18 -29.20 -21.73
CA GLY A 207 17.12 -29.95 -20.46
C GLY A 207 18.40 -29.87 -19.62
N LEU A 208 19.29 -28.92 -19.91
CA LEU A 208 20.60 -28.79 -19.25
C LEU A 208 20.50 -28.13 -17.87
N ALA A 209 19.47 -27.36 -17.64
CA ALA A 209 19.27 -26.58 -16.40
C ALA A 209 19.37 -27.45 -15.13
N LYS A 210 18.87 -28.68 -15.18
CA LYS A 210 18.90 -29.63 -14.04
C LYS A 210 20.32 -30.10 -13.65
N ARG A 211 21.32 -29.91 -14.52
CA ARG A 211 22.71 -30.26 -14.28
C ARG A 211 23.49 -29.17 -13.55
N VAL A 212 22.94 -27.93 -13.52
CA VAL A 212 23.61 -26.78 -12.95
C VAL A 212 23.08 -26.54 -11.53
N LYS A 213 23.98 -26.44 -10.57
CA LYS A 213 23.69 -26.18 -9.17
C LYS A 213 23.96 -24.73 -8.79
N LEU A 214 25.04 -24.15 -9.31
CA LEU A 214 25.51 -22.84 -8.94
C LEU A 214 25.94 -22.10 -10.20
N ILE A 215 25.66 -20.81 -10.23
CA ILE A 215 26.08 -19.88 -11.27
C ILE A 215 26.86 -18.76 -10.60
N ASP A 216 28.12 -18.59 -10.98
CA ASP A 216 28.97 -17.52 -10.50
C ASP A 216 28.94 -16.37 -11.51
N LEU A 217 28.35 -15.26 -11.07
CA LEU A 217 28.21 -14.00 -11.81
C LEU A 217 29.03 -12.87 -11.15
N THR A 218 30.09 -13.24 -10.42
CA THR A 218 31.03 -12.26 -9.85
C THR A 218 31.62 -11.39 -10.95
N ASP A 219 32.08 -12.03 -12.03
CA ASP A 219 32.47 -11.37 -13.27
C ASP A 219 31.44 -11.62 -14.37
N LEU A 220 30.77 -10.56 -14.82
CA LEU A 220 29.80 -10.64 -15.90
C LEU A 220 30.45 -10.86 -17.29
N GLN A 221 31.77 -10.70 -17.41
CA GLN A 221 32.49 -11.00 -18.64
C GLN A 221 32.84 -12.49 -18.75
N GLU A 222 33.08 -13.15 -17.61
CA GLU A 222 33.43 -14.55 -17.50
C GLU A 222 32.43 -15.31 -16.60
N PRO A 223 31.16 -15.47 -17.00
CA PRO A 223 30.18 -16.18 -16.19
C PRO A 223 30.53 -17.67 -16.10
N LYS A 224 30.36 -18.26 -14.91
CA LYS A 224 30.68 -19.68 -14.67
C LYS A 224 29.45 -20.42 -14.16
N ALA A 225 29.26 -21.62 -14.65
CA ALA A 225 28.26 -22.56 -14.15
C ALA A 225 28.95 -23.74 -13.46
N THR A 226 28.49 -24.14 -12.30
CA THR A 226 28.99 -25.34 -11.62
C THR A 226 28.06 -26.51 -11.92
N ILE A 227 28.62 -27.55 -12.53
CA ILE A 227 27.94 -28.83 -12.82
C ILE A 227 28.51 -29.96 -11.96
N GLN A 228 27.70 -30.98 -11.73
CA GLN A 228 28.15 -32.16 -11.01
C GLN A 228 28.41 -33.32 -11.96
N ASP A 229 29.62 -33.88 -11.89
CA ASP A 229 29.97 -35.15 -12.55
C ASP A 229 30.81 -36.01 -11.61
N SER A 230 30.53 -37.33 -11.59
CA SER A 230 31.24 -38.31 -10.75
C SER A 230 31.38 -37.88 -9.26
N GLY A 231 30.33 -37.20 -8.71
CA GLY A 231 30.32 -36.76 -7.33
C GLY A 231 31.09 -35.46 -7.04
N ARG A 232 31.72 -34.85 -8.05
CA ARG A 232 32.44 -33.57 -7.91
C ARG A 232 31.72 -32.43 -8.57
N ASP A 233 31.86 -31.26 -7.95
CA ASP A 233 31.38 -29.98 -8.48
C ASP A 233 32.49 -29.36 -9.35
N ILE A 234 32.20 -29.15 -10.63
CA ILE A 234 33.15 -28.70 -11.65
C ILE A 234 32.69 -27.33 -12.18
N PRO A 235 33.49 -26.28 -11.99
CA PRO A 235 33.19 -24.99 -12.57
C PRO A 235 33.47 -24.98 -14.07
N VAL A 236 32.53 -24.45 -14.84
CA VAL A 236 32.60 -24.28 -16.30
C VAL A 236 32.51 -22.84 -16.64
N THR A 237 33.52 -22.24 -17.23
CA THR A 237 33.45 -20.88 -17.80
C THR A 237 32.69 -20.94 -19.11
N LEU A 238 31.69 -20.08 -19.26
CA LEU A 238 30.72 -20.13 -20.34
C LEU A 238 30.97 -19.02 -21.36
N SER A 239 30.74 -19.31 -22.64
CA SER A 239 30.66 -18.28 -23.67
C SER A 239 29.41 -17.44 -23.52
N ARG A 240 29.54 -16.14 -23.67
CA ARG A 240 28.42 -15.17 -23.64
C ARG A 240 27.53 -15.19 -24.88
N ASP A 241 28.07 -15.73 -25.98
CA ASP A 241 27.36 -15.79 -27.25
C ASP A 241 26.29 -16.90 -27.27
N ASP A 242 26.61 -18.08 -26.67
CA ASP A 242 25.72 -19.23 -26.66
C ASP A 242 25.95 -20.09 -25.40
N TYR A 243 25.13 -19.81 -24.37
CA TYR A 243 25.22 -20.51 -23.09
C TYR A 243 24.86 -22.01 -23.19
N ALA A 244 23.93 -22.36 -24.08
CA ALA A 244 23.49 -23.73 -24.23
C ALA A 244 24.57 -24.58 -24.91
N LYS A 245 25.17 -24.11 -26.00
CA LYS A 245 26.26 -24.79 -26.71
C LYS A 245 27.48 -24.92 -25.82
N SER A 246 27.86 -23.85 -25.12
CA SER A 246 28.99 -23.81 -24.22
C SER A 246 28.84 -24.83 -23.09
N LEU A 247 27.70 -24.85 -22.39
CA LEU A 247 27.45 -25.82 -21.32
C LEU A 247 27.39 -27.29 -21.85
N ARG A 248 26.74 -27.50 -23.01
CA ARG A 248 26.64 -28.83 -23.62
C ARG A 248 28.04 -29.37 -23.97
N SER A 249 28.86 -28.59 -24.64
CA SER A 249 30.22 -29.03 -25.03
C SER A 249 31.07 -29.34 -23.80
N ALA A 250 30.95 -28.57 -22.73
CA ALA A 250 31.62 -28.85 -21.47
C ALA A 250 31.15 -30.17 -20.85
N ILE A 251 29.85 -30.42 -20.78
CA ILE A 251 29.28 -31.66 -20.24
C ILE A 251 29.79 -32.88 -21.06
N GLU A 252 29.70 -32.79 -22.40
CA GLU A 252 30.13 -33.87 -23.29
C GLU A 252 31.63 -34.21 -23.12
N ALA A 253 32.47 -33.19 -22.90
CA ALA A 253 33.91 -33.33 -22.73
C ALA A 253 34.31 -34.04 -21.42
N ILE A 254 33.51 -33.91 -20.36
CA ILE A 254 33.85 -34.40 -19.01
C ILE A 254 33.07 -35.65 -18.58
N VAL A 255 32.08 -36.11 -19.35
CA VAL A 255 31.25 -37.26 -18.97
C VAL A 255 32.09 -38.40 -18.46
N GLY A 256 31.88 -38.82 -17.20
CA GLY A 256 32.58 -39.93 -16.55
C GLY A 256 34.04 -39.66 -16.20
N LYS A 257 34.54 -38.45 -16.41
CA LYS A 257 35.93 -38.06 -16.09
C LYS A 257 36.01 -37.03 -14.93
N GLY A 258 34.89 -36.69 -14.32
CA GLY A 258 34.79 -35.59 -13.35
C GLY A 258 35.76 -35.69 -12.18
N GLU A 259 36.11 -36.90 -11.73
CA GLU A 259 37.09 -37.07 -10.65
C GLU A 259 38.46 -36.44 -10.95
N LYS A 260 38.83 -36.39 -12.23
CA LYS A 260 40.13 -35.90 -12.69
C LYS A 260 40.09 -34.45 -13.17
N VAL A 261 38.91 -33.86 -13.28
CA VAL A 261 38.72 -32.52 -13.82
C VAL A 261 38.67 -31.48 -12.69
N ARG A 262 39.46 -30.39 -12.82
CA ARG A 262 39.46 -29.26 -11.94
C ARG A 262 38.45 -28.19 -12.41
N SER A 263 38.53 -27.86 -13.69
CA SER A 263 37.66 -26.86 -14.33
C SER A 263 37.58 -27.04 -15.83
N VAL A 264 36.60 -26.42 -16.47
CA VAL A 264 36.45 -26.40 -17.92
C VAL A 264 36.31 -24.97 -18.41
N ASN A 265 37.06 -24.56 -19.41
CA ASN A 265 36.80 -23.34 -20.14
C ASN A 265 36.09 -23.68 -21.46
N ALA A 266 34.83 -23.27 -21.60
CA ALA A 266 33.99 -23.53 -22.77
C ALA A 266 33.61 -22.25 -23.53
N GLU A 267 34.44 -21.22 -23.46
CA GLU A 267 34.24 -19.99 -24.22
C GLU A 267 34.50 -20.15 -25.71
N GLY A 268 35.47 -21.05 -26.06
CA GLY A 268 35.86 -21.31 -27.42
C GLY A 268 35.02 -22.36 -28.13
N VAL A 269 35.39 -22.64 -29.38
CA VAL A 269 34.73 -23.70 -30.19
C VAL A 269 34.89 -25.10 -29.56
N TYR A 270 36.03 -25.34 -28.94
CA TYR A 270 36.33 -26.57 -28.21
C TYR A 270 36.59 -26.27 -26.73
N PRO A 271 36.04 -27.05 -25.82
CA PRO A 271 36.28 -26.85 -24.39
C PRO A 271 37.71 -27.25 -24.01
N ILE A 272 38.36 -26.43 -23.21
CA ILE A 272 39.67 -26.65 -22.63
C ILE A 272 39.48 -27.19 -21.22
N ILE A 273 40.00 -28.38 -20.94
CA ILE A 273 39.87 -29.05 -19.65
C ILE A 273 41.15 -28.85 -18.86
N ASP A 274 41.00 -28.31 -17.64
CA ASP A 274 42.06 -28.28 -16.63
C ASP A 274 41.90 -29.52 -15.73
N TYR A 275 42.94 -30.34 -15.67
CA TYR A 275 42.94 -31.55 -14.87
C TYR A 275 43.52 -31.29 -13.47
N VAL A 276 43.06 -32.08 -12.51
CA VAL A 276 43.69 -32.11 -11.18
C VAL A 276 45.09 -32.68 -11.35
N GLY A 277 46.15 -31.93 -11.00
CA GLY A 277 47.51 -32.36 -11.09
C GLY A 277 47.69 -33.69 -10.32
N VAL A 278 48.26 -34.69 -11.02
CA VAL A 278 48.75 -35.89 -10.36
C VAL A 278 50.11 -35.48 -9.76
N ASN A 279 50.14 -35.31 -8.42
CA ASN A 279 51.40 -35.17 -7.68
C ASN A 279 52.07 -36.53 -7.60
#